data_c5128cee8f7e4dfffa8b5ae3ee93f1d6
#
_entry.id   c5128cee8f7e4dfffa8b5ae3ee93f1d6
#
_cell.length_a   1.000
_cell.length_b   1.000
_cell.length_c   1.000
_cell.angle_alpha   90.00
_cell.angle_beta   90.00
_cell.angle_gamma   90.00
#
_symmetry.space_group_name_H-M   'P 1'
#
loop_
_entity.id
_entity.type
_entity.pdbx_description
1 polymer ?
#
loop_
_entity_poly.entity_id
_entity_poly.type
_entity_poly.pdbx_seq_one_letter_code
_entity_poly.pdbx_strand_id
1 'polypeptide(L)'
;MEEKIQISILLSLYGNLLTKTQQKYMDLYYNEDLSLSEIGENENITRQAVRTILVKSKNKLQEYEKNLKFMSKETKIKELIEKLEKTDINNKQQQIIEKINKELDF
;
A
#
# COMPACT_ATOMS: atom_id res chain seq x y z
N MET A 1 -6.84 -8.28 -8.17
CA MET A 1 -6.85 -7.61 -6.85
C MET A 1 -7.78 -6.40 -6.93
N GLU A 2 -8.63 -6.24 -5.96
CA GLU A 2 -9.54 -5.10 -5.89
C GLU A 2 -8.76 -3.79 -5.81
N GLU A 3 -9.22 -2.75 -6.54
CA GLU A 3 -8.52 -1.47 -6.61
C GLU A 3 -8.30 -0.84 -5.24
N LYS A 4 -9.31 -0.87 -4.38
CA LYS A 4 -9.22 -0.27 -3.03
C LYS A 4 -8.13 -0.93 -2.19
N ILE A 5 -8.03 -2.25 -2.25
CA ILE A 5 -6.98 -3.01 -1.57
C ILE A 5 -5.61 -2.67 -2.16
N GLN A 6 -5.51 -2.61 -3.48
CA GLN A 6 -4.28 -2.26 -4.17
C GLN A 6 -3.77 -0.88 -3.78
N ILE A 7 -4.65 0.12 -3.77
CA ILE A 7 -4.28 1.48 -3.36
C ILE A 7 -3.86 1.52 -1.89
N SER A 8 -4.52 0.77 -1.02
CA SER A 8 -4.13 0.68 0.39
C SER A 8 -2.71 0.11 0.55
N ILE A 9 -2.34 -0.88 -0.26
CA ILE A 9 -0.97 -1.43 -0.27
C ILE A 9 0.02 -0.37 -0.75
N LEU A 10 -0.29 0.34 -1.84
CA LEU A 10 0.57 1.41 -2.35
C LEU A 10 0.73 2.52 -1.32
N LEU A 11 -0.31 2.84 -0.58
CA LEU A 11 -0.27 3.83 0.48
C LEU A 11 0.67 3.41 1.62
N SER A 12 0.68 2.14 1.98
CA SER A 12 1.60 1.63 3.00
C SER A 12 3.06 1.68 2.52
N LEU A 13 3.32 1.41 1.22
CA LEU A 13 4.67 1.43 0.66
C LEU A 13 5.20 2.84 0.40
N TYR A 14 4.36 3.71 -0.14
CA TYR A 14 4.78 5.02 -0.66
C TYR A 14 4.15 6.22 0.05
N GLY A 15 3.26 5.97 1.00
CA GLY A 15 2.51 7.05 1.67
C GLY A 15 3.40 8.14 2.26
N ASN A 16 4.57 7.77 2.77
CA ASN A 16 5.53 8.73 3.34
C ASN A 16 6.09 9.72 2.30
N LEU A 17 5.93 9.44 1.02
CA LEU A 17 6.35 10.33 -0.07
C LEU A 17 5.26 11.35 -0.44
N LEU A 18 4.05 11.17 0.07
CA LEU A 18 2.95 12.12 -0.09
C LEU A 18 3.10 13.26 0.92
N THR A 19 2.42 14.38 0.66
CA THR A 19 2.29 15.42 1.68
C THR A 19 1.48 14.89 2.86
N LYS A 20 1.60 15.51 4.02
CA LYS A 20 0.84 15.11 5.21
C LYS A 20 -0.66 15.19 5.01
N THR A 21 -1.12 16.22 4.31
CA THR A 21 -2.53 16.39 3.94
C THR A 21 -3.01 15.24 3.05
N GLN A 22 -2.23 14.90 2.03
CA GLN A 22 -2.54 13.79 1.13
C GLN A 22 -2.58 12.46 1.88
N GLN A 23 -1.59 12.19 2.75
CA GLN A 23 -1.58 10.99 3.58
C GLN A 23 -2.83 10.88 4.43
N LYS A 24 -3.20 11.96 5.11
CA LYS A 24 -4.36 12.00 5.99
C LYS A 24 -5.65 11.63 5.24
N TYR A 25 -5.88 12.27 4.09
CA TYR A 25 -7.12 12.04 3.33
C TYR A 25 -7.16 10.65 2.71
N MET A 26 -6.02 10.17 2.21
CA MET A 26 -5.90 8.82 1.68
C MET A 26 -6.17 7.78 2.77
N ASP A 27 -5.64 7.98 3.96
CA ASP A 27 -5.85 7.09 5.10
C ASP A 27 -7.32 7.05 5.52
N LEU A 28 -7.95 8.22 5.65
CA LEU A 28 -9.38 8.32 6.01
C LEU A 28 -10.26 7.57 5.01
N TYR A 29 -9.99 7.69 3.73
CA TYR A 29 -10.80 7.08 2.69
C TYR A 29 -10.52 5.59 2.52
N TYR A 30 -9.25 5.20 2.40
CA TYR A 30 -8.85 3.83 2.04
C TYR A 30 -8.71 2.90 3.24
N ASN A 31 -8.34 3.40 4.40
CA ASN A 31 -8.12 2.58 5.60
C ASN A 31 -9.25 2.70 6.61
N GLU A 32 -9.85 3.87 6.76
CA GLU A 32 -10.93 4.08 7.72
C GLU A 32 -12.33 4.07 7.09
N ASP A 33 -12.42 3.85 5.79
CA ASP A 33 -13.68 3.71 5.05
C ASP A 33 -14.64 4.90 5.14
N LEU A 34 -14.11 6.10 5.36
CA LEU A 34 -14.93 7.31 5.35
C LEU A 34 -15.32 7.68 3.91
N SER A 35 -16.56 8.15 3.72
CA SER A 35 -17.03 8.65 2.43
C SER A 35 -16.43 10.03 2.12
N LEU A 36 -16.49 10.45 0.86
CA LEU A 36 -16.06 11.78 0.47
C LEU A 36 -16.80 12.87 1.24
N SER A 37 -18.10 12.67 1.46
CA SER A 37 -18.93 13.63 2.21
C SER A 37 -18.54 13.69 3.68
N GLU A 38 -18.29 12.54 4.30
CA GLU A 38 -17.86 12.47 5.69
C GLU A 38 -16.50 13.17 5.91
N ILE A 39 -15.56 12.93 5.00
CA ILE A 39 -14.25 13.59 5.04
C ILE A 39 -14.42 15.10 4.89
N GLY A 40 -15.24 15.53 3.93
CA GLY A 40 -15.50 16.94 3.69
C GLY A 40 -16.10 17.64 4.90
N GLU A 41 -17.05 17.01 5.57
CA GLU A 41 -17.65 17.52 6.79
C GLU A 41 -16.62 17.62 7.93
N ASN A 42 -15.84 16.57 8.14
CA ASN A 42 -14.84 16.51 9.20
C ASN A 42 -13.72 17.55 9.00
N GLU A 43 -13.30 17.74 7.77
CA GLU A 43 -12.18 18.63 7.43
C GLU A 43 -12.64 20.03 7.01
N ASN A 44 -13.94 20.26 6.97
CA ASN A 44 -14.54 21.54 6.62
C ASN A 44 -14.17 22.01 5.21
N ILE A 45 -14.19 21.09 4.26
CA ILE A 45 -13.99 21.35 2.82
C ILE A 45 -15.09 20.67 2.03
N THR A 46 -15.21 21.01 0.76
CA THR A 46 -16.24 20.42 -0.11
C THR A 46 -15.91 18.97 -0.46
N ARG A 47 -16.95 18.21 -0.77
CA ARG A 47 -16.80 16.84 -1.28
C ARG A 47 -15.92 16.83 -2.53
N GLN A 48 -16.08 17.80 -3.42
CA GLN A 48 -15.27 17.90 -4.64
C GLN A 48 -13.80 18.17 -4.33
N ALA A 49 -13.51 19.00 -3.32
CA ALA A 49 -12.14 19.27 -2.90
C ALA A 49 -11.47 17.99 -2.35
N VAL A 50 -12.21 17.20 -1.57
CA VAL A 50 -11.73 15.89 -1.09
C VAL A 50 -11.39 14.99 -2.28
N ARG A 51 -12.31 14.87 -3.23
CA ARG A 51 -12.11 14.04 -4.41
C ARG A 51 -10.86 14.44 -5.19
N THR A 52 -10.65 15.74 -5.37
CA THR A 52 -9.47 16.26 -6.08
C THR A 52 -8.16 15.83 -5.37
N ILE A 53 -8.12 15.95 -4.05
CA ILE A 53 -6.95 15.54 -3.27
C ILE A 53 -6.71 14.03 -3.39
N LEU A 54 -7.77 13.22 -3.29
CA LEU A 54 -7.66 11.77 -3.40
C LEU A 54 -7.18 11.32 -4.78
N VAL A 55 -7.72 11.92 -5.85
CA VAL A 55 -7.31 11.58 -7.22
C VAL A 55 -5.83 11.91 -7.44
N LYS A 56 -5.38 13.09 -7.03
CA LYS A 56 -3.97 13.48 -7.16
C LYS A 56 -3.05 12.56 -6.37
N SER A 57 -3.45 12.23 -5.15
CA SER A 57 -2.66 11.34 -4.29
C SER A 57 -2.56 9.94 -4.88
N LYS A 58 -3.68 9.39 -5.33
CA LYS A 58 -3.71 8.08 -6.00
C LYS A 58 -2.81 8.05 -7.21
N ASN A 59 -2.87 9.08 -8.06
CA ASN A 59 -2.03 9.17 -9.25
C ASN A 59 -0.54 9.19 -8.88
N LYS A 60 -0.16 9.89 -7.82
CA LYS A 60 1.22 9.90 -7.32
C LYS A 60 1.67 8.50 -6.87
N LEU A 61 0.84 7.81 -6.10
CA LEU A 61 1.17 6.47 -5.64
C LEU A 61 1.37 5.51 -6.83
N GLN A 62 0.50 5.59 -7.82
CA GLN A 62 0.61 4.75 -9.02
C GLN A 62 1.86 5.08 -9.84
N GLU A 63 2.25 6.34 -9.89
CA GLU A 63 3.49 6.77 -10.56
C GLU A 63 4.71 6.23 -9.84
N TYR A 64 4.74 6.28 -8.50
CA TYR A 64 5.83 5.69 -7.72
C TYR A 64 5.95 4.20 -7.98
N GLU A 65 4.84 3.47 -7.99
CA GLU A 65 4.85 2.04 -8.27
C GLU A 65 5.32 1.74 -9.70
N LYS A 66 4.89 2.53 -10.67
CA LYS A 66 5.33 2.38 -12.06
C LYS A 66 6.85 2.49 -12.19
N ASN A 67 7.47 3.39 -11.43
CA ASN A 67 8.90 3.65 -11.51
C ASN A 67 9.73 2.74 -10.59
N LEU A 68 9.25 2.47 -9.38
CA LEU A 68 10.01 1.75 -8.36
C LEU A 68 9.66 0.26 -8.28
N LYS A 69 8.40 -0.10 -8.57
CA LYS A 69 7.91 -1.49 -8.64
C LYS A 69 8.07 -2.30 -7.35
N PHE A 70 8.04 -1.65 -6.18
CA PHE A 70 8.20 -2.34 -4.90
C PHE A 70 7.07 -3.33 -4.63
N MET A 71 5.81 -2.96 -4.92
CA MET A 71 4.67 -3.85 -4.75
C MET A 71 4.79 -5.09 -5.64
N SER A 72 5.12 -4.87 -6.92
CA SER A 72 5.31 -5.94 -7.89
C SER A 72 6.44 -6.89 -7.49
N LYS A 73 7.58 -6.33 -7.06
CA LYS A 73 8.74 -7.11 -6.62
C LYS A 73 8.46 -7.89 -5.34
N GLU A 74 7.81 -7.25 -4.37
CA GLU A 74 7.41 -7.91 -3.12
C GLU A 74 6.51 -9.12 -3.40
N THR A 75 5.49 -8.94 -4.24
CA THR A 75 4.58 -10.02 -4.61
C THR A 75 5.34 -11.18 -5.24
N LYS A 76 6.24 -10.88 -6.17
CA LYS A 76 7.03 -11.89 -6.86
C LYS A 76 7.98 -12.64 -5.93
N ILE A 77 8.64 -11.93 -5.01
CA ILE A 77 9.52 -12.54 -4.02
C ILE A 77 8.73 -13.45 -3.08
N LYS A 78 7.58 -13.01 -2.61
CA LYS A 78 6.70 -13.83 -1.76
C LYS A 78 6.24 -15.11 -2.47
N GLU A 79 5.90 -15.03 -3.75
CA GLU A 79 5.54 -16.20 -4.55
C GLU A 79 6.71 -17.18 -4.67
N LEU A 80 7.92 -16.68 -4.87
CA LEU A 80 9.12 -17.52 -4.95
C LEU A 80 9.44 -18.19 -3.61
N ILE A 81 9.25 -17.48 -2.51
CA ILE A 81 9.43 -18.02 -1.16
C ILE A 81 8.41 -19.12 -0.90
N GLU A 82 7.14 -18.93 -1.28
CA GLU A 82 6.11 -19.97 -1.14
C GLU A 82 6.48 -21.24 -1.91
N LYS A 83 7.03 -21.10 -3.12
CA LYS A 83 7.52 -22.23 -3.91
C LYS A 83 8.66 -22.93 -3.19
N LEU A 84 9.59 -22.16 -2.62
CA LEU A 84 10.72 -22.71 -1.88
C LEU A 84 10.26 -23.48 -0.64
N GLU A 85 9.27 -22.96 0.08
CA GLU A 85 8.72 -23.61 1.27
C GLU A 85 8.03 -24.94 0.96
N LYS A 86 7.55 -25.11 -0.27
CA LYS A 86 6.96 -26.39 -0.72
C LYS A 86 7.99 -27.45 -1.08
N THR A 87 9.26 -27.08 -1.13
CA THR A 87 10.34 -28.04 -1.32
C THR A 87 10.78 -28.61 0.03
N ASP A 88 11.63 -29.64 0.00
CA ASP A 88 12.16 -30.26 1.20
C ASP A 88 13.23 -29.35 1.83
N ILE A 89 12.88 -28.66 2.91
CA ILE A 89 13.76 -27.70 3.58
C ILE A 89 13.99 -28.12 5.04
N ASN A 90 15.20 -27.85 5.55
CA ASN A 90 15.55 -28.10 6.96
C ASN A 90 15.25 -26.86 7.83
N ASN A 91 15.44 -27.00 9.15
CA ASN A 91 15.16 -25.91 10.09
C ASN A 91 16.02 -24.68 9.86
N LYS A 92 17.25 -24.84 9.42
CA LYS A 92 18.17 -23.74 9.13
C LYS A 92 17.68 -22.91 7.95
N GLN A 93 17.23 -23.59 6.90
CA GLN A 93 16.66 -22.96 5.72
C GLN A 93 15.35 -22.24 6.06
N GLN A 94 14.50 -22.86 6.87
CA GLN A 94 13.24 -22.24 7.32
C GLN A 94 13.49 -20.96 8.11
N GLN A 95 14.48 -20.95 9.00
CA GLN A 95 14.85 -19.75 9.76
C GLN A 95 15.29 -18.60 8.84
N ILE A 96 16.02 -18.91 7.77
CA ILE A 96 16.42 -17.90 6.78
C ILE A 96 15.21 -17.36 6.03
N ILE A 97 14.28 -18.23 5.63
CA ILE A 97 13.04 -17.84 4.99
C ILE A 97 12.23 -16.88 5.87
N GLU A 98 12.12 -17.19 7.16
CA GLU A 98 11.43 -16.34 8.13
C GLU A 98 12.07 -14.94 8.23
N LYS A 99 13.40 -14.88 8.19
CA LYS A 99 14.13 -13.61 8.18
C LYS A 99 13.85 -12.80 6.91
N ILE A 100 13.80 -13.47 5.75
CA ILE A 100 13.46 -12.81 4.49
C ILE A 100 12.04 -12.24 4.53
N ASN A 101 11.07 -13.02 5.02
CA ASN A 101 9.69 -12.57 5.15
C ASN A 101 9.56 -11.36 6.07
N LYS A 102 10.35 -11.33 7.14
CA LYS A 102 10.38 -10.20 8.06
C LYS A 102 10.91 -8.94 7.40
N GLU A 103 11.93 -9.05 6.55
CA GLU A 103 12.47 -7.90 5.82
C GLU A 103 11.50 -7.38 4.74
N LEU A 104 10.61 -8.23 4.24
CA LEU A 104 9.58 -7.84 3.27
C LEU A 104 8.35 -7.20 3.93
N ASP A 105 8.26 -7.19 5.23
CA ASP A 105 7.15 -6.60 5.98
C ASP A 105 7.46 -5.12 6.22
N PHE A 106 6.86 -4.26 5.43
CA PHE A 106 7.10 -2.81 5.47
C PHE A 106 6.28 -2.10 6.54
#